data_f25457054e47cf7f2a8d01cda2e2bf26
#
_entry.id   f25457054e47cf7f2a8d01cda2e2bf26
#
_cell.length_a   1.000
_cell.length_b   1.000
_cell.length_c   1.000
_cell.angle_alpha   90.00
_cell.angle_beta   90.00
_cell.angle_gamma   90.00
#
_symmetry.space_group_name_H-M   'P 1'
#
loop_
_entity.id
_entity.type
_entity.pdbx_description
1 polymer ?
#
loop_
_entity_poly.entity_id
_entity_poly.type
_entity_poly.pdbx_seq_one_letter_code
_entity_poly.pdbx_strand_id
1 'polypeptide(L)'
;AEYGNRLNLSFEDMDRIVTQGKELGIYLYFFTGGEPLVRKDDIIRLCEKHDDCGFHAFTNGTLIDEKFCQEMKRVGNFSVAISLEGFDEVNDLRRGKGVFDKVMHAMDLKKQYGLIFGTSICYTSKNYKVVTSDEFLDMIIEKGARFSWYFHYMPVGNDASTELLLDPDQREYMYHRIREIRAMKGGKPIFA
;
A
#
# COMPACT_ATOMS: atom_id res chain seq x y z
N ALA A 1 2.11 -3.53 19.54
CA ALA A 1 2.77 -2.23 19.43
C ALA A 1 3.44 -1.92 20.77
N GLU A 2 4.73 -1.61 20.79
CA GLU A 2 5.55 -1.37 22.01
C GLU A 2 5.06 -0.16 22.83
N TYR A 3 4.30 0.74 22.25
CA TYR A 3 3.96 2.04 22.84
C TYR A 3 2.55 2.16 23.42
N GLY A 4 1.71 1.13 23.31
CA GLY A 4 0.34 1.16 23.82
C GLY A 4 -0.53 2.28 23.18
N ASN A 5 -1.84 2.25 23.49
CA ASN A 5 -2.82 3.18 22.90
C ASN A 5 -2.65 4.65 23.30
N ARG A 6 -1.83 4.96 24.30
CA ARG A 6 -1.65 6.34 24.79
C ARG A 6 -0.88 7.26 23.85
N LEU A 7 -0.18 6.70 22.87
CA LEU A 7 0.61 7.45 21.88
C LEU A 7 -0.04 7.52 20.49
N ASN A 8 -1.24 7.00 20.34
CA ASN A 8 -1.97 7.14 19.10
C ASN A 8 -2.63 8.52 19.02
N LEU A 9 -2.58 9.15 17.84
CA LEU A 9 -3.31 10.38 17.56
C LEU A 9 -4.81 10.17 17.79
N SER A 10 -5.47 11.11 18.47
CA SER A 10 -6.93 11.15 18.52
C SER A 10 -7.51 11.54 17.16
N PHE A 11 -8.82 11.39 16.98
CA PHE A 11 -9.49 11.92 15.79
C PHE A 11 -9.31 13.44 15.69
N GLU A 12 -9.44 14.14 16.81
CA GLU A 12 -9.27 15.59 16.92
C GLU A 12 -7.85 16.05 16.57
N ASP A 13 -6.83 15.23 16.89
CA ASP A 13 -5.44 15.51 16.47
C ASP A 13 -5.27 15.36 14.95
N MET A 14 -5.83 14.31 14.37
CA MET A 14 -5.79 14.11 12.92
C MET A 14 -6.53 15.22 12.18
N ASP A 15 -7.71 15.60 12.65
CA ASP A 15 -8.51 16.69 12.12
C ASP A 15 -7.76 18.03 12.16
N ARG A 16 -7.13 18.33 13.31
CA ARG A 16 -6.31 19.53 13.48
C ARG A 16 -5.10 19.54 12.52
N ILE A 17 -4.42 18.39 12.34
CA ILE A 17 -3.30 18.26 11.39
C ILE A 17 -3.76 18.56 9.98
N VAL A 18 -4.89 18.02 9.54
CA VAL A 18 -5.42 18.27 8.19
C VAL A 18 -5.83 19.74 8.04
N THR A 19 -6.51 20.31 9.03
CA THR A 19 -6.93 21.72 9.02
C THR A 19 -5.73 22.66 8.88
N GLN A 20 -4.69 22.47 9.71
CA GLN A 20 -3.47 23.28 9.64
C GLN A 20 -2.67 23.02 8.36
N GLY A 21 -2.67 21.77 7.87
CA GLY A 21 -2.02 21.42 6.61
C GLY A 21 -2.63 22.17 5.42
N LYS A 22 -3.95 22.34 5.39
CA LYS A 22 -4.64 23.12 4.34
C LYS A 22 -4.21 24.60 4.33
N GLU A 23 -3.99 25.18 5.51
CA GLU A 23 -3.45 26.55 5.61
C GLU A 23 -2.06 26.69 4.96
N LEU A 24 -1.31 25.57 4.91
CA LEU A 24 0.01 25.48 4.26
C LEU A 24 -0.08 25.00 2.79
N GLY A 25 -1.28 24.80 2.24
CA GLY A 25 -1.49 24.32 0.88
C GLY A 25 -1.32 22.81 0.71
N ILE A 26 -1.39 22.01 1.79
CA ILE A 26 -1.28 20.55 1.77
C ILE A 26 -2.68 19.95 1.66
N TYR A 27 -2.93 19.21 0.57
CA TYR A 27 -4.22 18.58 0.27
C TYR A 27 -4.13 17.07 0.02
N LEU A 28 -2.97 16.46 0.24
CA LEU A 28 -2.76 15.02 0.12
C LEU A 28 -2.12 14.47 1.39
N TYR A 29 -2.77 13.50 2.01
CA TYR A 29 -2.35 12.92 3.29
C TYR A 29 -2.17 11.41 3.18
N PHE A 30 -1.08 10.91 3.77
CA PHE A 30 -0.75 9.48 3.77
C PHE A 30 -0.82 8.91 5.18
N PHE A 31 -1.61 7.86 5.35
CA PHE A 31 -1.65 7.07 6.57
C PHE A 31 -0.63 5.93 6.48
N THR A 32 0.30 5.94 7.41
CA THR A 32 1.32 4.91 7.60
C THR A 32 1.36 4.47 9.07
N GLY A 33 2.29 3.60 9.42
CA GLY A 33 2.51 3.15 10.80
C GLY A 33 2.31 1.65 10.92
N GLY A 34 1.61 1.15 11.95
CA GLY A 34 1.25 -0.25 12.06
C GLY A 34 0.28 -0.67 10.95
N GLU A 35 -0.98 -0.87 11.31
CA GLU A 35 -2.04 -1.07 10.30
C GLU A 35 -3.06 0.08 10.41
N PRO A 36 -3.09 1.03 9.45
CA PRO A 36 -3.97 2.18 9.56
C PRO A 36 -5.46 1.82 9.53
N LEU A 37 -5.84 0.72 8.87
CA LEU A 37 -7.25 0.32 8.76
C LEU A 37 -7.85 -0.24 10.06
N VAL A 38 -7.07 -0.40 11.14
CA VAL A 38 -7.65 -0.61 12.48
C VAL A 38 -8.46 0.61 12.94
N ARG A 39 -8.24 1.76 12.29
CA ARG A 39 -8.95 3.02 12.52
C ARG A 39 -9.76 3.47 11.29
N LYS A 40 -10.25 2.51 10.50
CA LYS A 40 -10.98 2.81 9.26
C LYS A 40 -12.17 3.75 9.45
N ASP A 41 -12.87 3.67 10.59
CA ASP A 41 -14.01 4.54 10.88
C ASP A 41 -13.57 6.01 11.08
N ASP A 42 -12.48 6.25 11.79
CA ASP A 42 -11.92 7.59 11.94
C ASP A 42 -11.39 8.15 10.61
N ILE A 43 -10.78 7.29 9.79
CA ILE A 43 -10.31 7.68 8.45
C ILE A 43 -11.49 8.10 7.57
N ILE A 44 -12.59 7.34 7.55
CA ILE A 44 -13.79 7.70 6.79
C ILE A 44 -14.38 9.03 7.28
N ARG A 45 -14.51 9.22 8.60
CA ARG A 45 -14.96 10.50 9.17
C ARG A 45 -14.07 11.68 8.77
N LEU A 46 -12.74 11.45 8.70
CA LEU A 46 -11.81 12.48 8.27
C LEU A 46 -11.99 12.81 6.77
N CYS A 47 -12.20 11.79 5.94
CA CYS A 47 -12.50 11.95 4.53
C CYS A 47 -13.80 12.74 4.28
N GLU A 48 -14.84 12.48 5.07
CA GLU A 48 -16.10 13.22 5.02
C GLU A 48 -15.93 14.69 5.41
N LYS A 49 -15.16 14.93 6.46
CA LYS A 49 -14.96 16.30 6.97
C LYS A 49 -14.08 17.16 6.07
N HIS A 50 -13.15 16.53 5.35
CA HIS A 50 -12.19 17.19 4.46
C HIS A 50 -12.33 16.64 3.04
N ASP A 51 -13.50 16.83 2.43
CA ASP A 51 -13.84 16.34 1.09
C ASP A 51 -13.04 17.01 -0.03
N ASP A 52 -12.40 18.14 0.28
CA ASP A 52 -11.45 18.85 -0.56
C ASP A 52 -10.01 18.29 -0.52
N CYS A 53 -9.75 17.28 0.33
CA CYS A 53 -8.44 16.65 0.47
C CYS A 53 -8.45 15.22 -0.10
N GLY A 54 -7.28 14.76 -0.57
CA GLY A 54 -7.04 13.37 -0.91
C GLY A 54 -6.38 12.61 0.25
N PHE A 55 -6.82 11.39 0.49
CA PHE A 55 -6.27 10.52 1.52
C PHE A 55 -5.80 9.20 0.94
N HIS A 56 -4.68 8.71 1.43
CA HIS A 56 -4.09 7.45 0.99
C HIS A 56 -3.55 6.65 2.17
N ALA A 57 -3.71 5.33 2.16
CA ALA A 57 -3.15 4.47 3.21
C ALA A 57 -2.31 3.33 2.63
N PHE A 58 -1.19 3.03 3.30
CA PHE A 58 -0.44 1.79 3.11
C PHE A 58 -0.99 0.76 4.09
N THR A 59 -1.56 -0.32 3.57
CA THR A 59 -2.27 -1.32 4.39
C THR A 59 -1.84 -2.74 4.04
N ASN A 60 -1.91 -3.65 5.02
CA ASN A 60 -1.77 -5.08 4.77
C ASN A 60 -2.99 -5.69 4.06
N GLY A 61 -4.07 -4.93 3.86
CA GLY A 61 -5.27 -5.32 3.13
C GLY A 61 -6.24 -6.24 3.89
N THR A 62 -5.85 -6.80 5.04
CA THR A 62 -6.62 -7.84 5.72
C THR A 62 -7.93 -7.35 6.36
N LEU A 63 -8.10 -6.02 6.49
CA LEU A 63 -9.28 -5.38 7.07
C LEU A 63 -10.21 -4.75 6.01
N ILE A 64 -9.92 -4.98 4.73
CA ILE A 64 -10.77 -4.51 3.63
C ILE A 64 -11.93 -5.51 3.48
N ASP A 65 -13.13 -5.03 3.73
CA ASP A 65 -14.39 -5.75 3.59
C ASP A 65 -15.36 -4.98 2.67
N GLU A 66 -16.49 -5.59 2.32
CA GLU A 66 -17.50 -4.95 1.46
C GLU A 66 -18.02 -3.64 2.03
N LYS A 67 -18.30 -3.61 3.34
CA LYS A 67 -18.79 -2.40 4.03
C LYS A 67 -17.78 -1.26 3.88
N PHE A 68 -16.51 -1.55 4.07
CA PHE A 68 -15.47 -0.54 3.92
C PHE A 68 -15.31 -0.09 2.46
N CYS A 69 -15.44 -0.99 1.48
CA CYS A 69 -15.46 -0.61 0.08
C CYS A 69 -16.64 0.30 -0.28
N GLN A 70 -17.82 0.08 0.30
CA GLN A 70 -18.99 0.95 0.14
C GLN A 70 -18.70 2.35 0.71
N GLU A 71 -18.13 2.43 1.91
CA GLU A 71 -17.76 3.70 2.53
C GLU A 71 -16.68 4.45 1.72
N MET A 72 -15.64 3.74 1.25
CA MET A 72 -14.63 4.33 0.37
C MET A 72 -15.25 4.92 -0.91
N LYS A 73 -16.22 4.21 -1.50
CA LYS A 73 -16.93 4.68 -2.69
C LYS A 73 -17.79 5.90 -2.39
N ARG A 74 -18.41 5.92 -1.22
CA ARG A 74 -19.26 7.03 -0.76
C ARG A 74 -18.47 8.32 -0.55
N VAL A 75 -17.32 8.24 0.15
CA VAL A 75 -16.49 9.43 0.40
C VAL A 75 -15.72 9.89 -0.85
N GLY A 76 -15.27 8.97 -1.69
CA GLY A 76 -14.68 9.26 -3.00
C GLY A 76 -13.24 9.80 -3.01
N ASN A 77 -12.71 10.19 -1.86
CA ASN A 77 -11.41 10.85 -1.71
C ASN A 77 -10.37 9.99 -0.94
N PHE A 78 -10.61 8.68 -0.80
CA PHE A 78 -9.71 7.75 -0.13
C PHE A 78 -9.25 6.61 -1.05
N SER A 79 -7.96 6.35 -1.08
CA SER A 79 -7.35 5.25 -1.83
C SER A 79 -6.37 4.47 -0.96
N VAL A 80 -5.93 3.30 -1.42
CA VAL A 80 -4.96 2.47 -0.70
C VAL A 80 -3.89 1.89 -1.62
N ALA A 81 -2.70 1.66 -1.05
CA ALA A 81 -1.70 0.74 -1.58
C ALA A 81 -1.66 -0.51 -0.69
N ILE A 82 -2.01 -1.65 -1.26
CA ILE A 82 -2.06 -2.93 -0.54
C ILE A 82 -0.67 -3.57 -0.57
N SER A 83 -0.18 -3.92 0.59
CA SER A 83 1.13 -4.54 0.74
C SER A 83 1.14 -5.96 0.18
N LEU A 84 2.07 -6.24 -0.74
CA LEU A 84 2.22 -7.52 -1.40
C LEU A 84 3.70 -7.77 -1.73
N GLU A 85 4.25 -8.92 -1.35
CA GLU A 85 5.69 -9.18 -1.42
C GLU A 85 6.08 -10.24 -2.47
N GLY A 86 5.12 -10.73 -3.25
CA GLY A 86 5.26 -11.78 -4.25
C GLY A 86 4.02 -12.65 -4.34
N PHE A 87 4.17 -13.83 -4.92
CA PHE A 87 3.13 -14.85 -4.90
C PHE A 87 3.00 -15.48 -3.51
N ASP A 88 2.00 -16.34 -3.33
CA ASP A 88 1.57 -17.00 -2.10
C ASP A 88 2.71 -17.33 -1.13
N GLU A 89 3.61 -18.25 -1.50
CA GLU A 89 4.69 -18.71 -0.62
C GLU A 89 5.62 -17.57 -0.19
N VAL A 90 6.03 -16.70 -1.12
CA VAL A 90 6.95 -15.59 -0.87
C VAL A 90 6.29 -14.53 0.01
N ASN A 91 5.02 -14.24 -0.24
CA ASN A 91 4.24 -13.28 0.53
C ASN A 91 4.01 -13.79 1.96
N ASP A 92 3.57 -15.03 2.10
CA ASP A 92 3.19 -15.61 3.39
C ASP A 92 4.39 -15.87 4.31
N LEU A 93 5.57 -16.14 3.77
CA LEU A 93 6.81 -16.20 4.54
C LEU A 93 7.10 -14.91 5.32
N ARG A 94 6.78 -13.77 4.75
CA ARG A 94 7.05 -12.46 5.38
C ARG A 94 5.86 -11.92 6.16
N ARG A 95 4.65 -12.16 5.68
CA ARG A 95 3.43 -11.52 6.20
C ARG A 95 2.55 -12.44 7.03
N GLY A 96 2.85 -13.72 7.01
CA GLY A 96 2.10 -14.76 7.74
C GLY A 96 1.18 -15.56 6.83
N LYS A 97 0.94 -16.80 7.24
CA LYS A 97 0.16 -17.78 6.48
C LYS A 97 -1.28 -17.31 6.21
N GLY A 98 -1.71 -17.41 4.94
CA GLY A 98 -3.05 -17.07 4.49
C GLY A 98 -3.29 -15.57 4.34
N VAL A 99 -2.24 -14.73 4.42
CA VAL A 99 -2.35 -13.29 4.13
C VAL A 99 -2.50 -13.06 2.64
N PHE A 100 -1.84 -13.85 1.80
CA PHE A 100 -1.97 -13.74 0.35
C PHE A 100 -3.42 -13.85 -0.11
N ASP A 101 -4.15 -14.88 0.33
CA ASP A 101 -5.57 -15.07 -0.04
C ASP A 101 -6.44 -13.88 0.39
N LYS A 102 -6.20 -13.34 1.58
CA LYS A 102 -6.92 -12.14 2.07
C LYS A 102 -6.63 -10.92 1.20
N VAL A 103 -5.38 -10.75 0.78
CA VAL A 103 -4.99 -9.65 -0.12
C VAL A 103 -5.65 -9.82 -1.51
N MET A 104 -5.65 -11.03 -2.07
CA MET A 104 -6.31 -11.32 -3.34
C MET A 104 -7.82 -11.04 -3.27
N HIS A 105 -8.47 -11.44 -2.19
CA HIS A 105 -9.89 -11.13 -1.94
C HIS A 105 -10.13 -9.62 -1.82
N ALA A 106 -9.29 -8.90 -1.07
CA ALA A 106 -9.38 -7.44 -0.93
C ALA A 106 -9.25 -6.72 -2.28
N MET A 107 -8.33 -7.18 -3.16
CA MET A 107 -8.19 -6.65 -4.51
C MET A 107 -9.43 -6.92 -5.37
N ASP A 108 -10.00 -8.12 -5.29
CA ASP A 108 -11.24 -8.47 -6.01
C ASP A 108 -12.41 -7.57 -5.57
N LEU A 109 -12.57 -7.34 -4.27
CA LEU A 109 -13.57 -6.40 -3.75
C LEU A 109 -13.33 -4.98 -4.29
N LYS A 110 -12.10 -4.48 -4.23
CA LYS A 110 -11.77 -3.15 -4.74
C LYS A 110 -12.10 -3.01 -6.23
N LYS A 111 -11.78 -4.03 -7.03
CA LYS A 111 -12.11 -4.09 -8.46
C LYS A 111 -13.62 -4.11 -8.68
N GLN A 112 -14.35 -4.95 -7.94
CA GLN A 112 -15.82 -5.08 -8.02
C GLN A 112 -16.52 -3.74 -7.73
N TYR A 113 -16.04 -2.99 -6.75
CA TYR A 113 -16.59 -1.68 -6.39
C TYR A 113 -16.10 -0.51 -7.26
N GLY A 114 -15.19 -0.77 -8.22
CA GLY A 114 -14.62 0.23 -9.11
C GLY A 114 -13.71 1.23 -8.40
N LEU A 115 -13.08 0.82 -7.30
CA LEU A 115 -12.22 1.66 -6.47
C LEU A 115 -10.79 1.68 -6.99
N ILE A 116 -10.17 2.86 -7.00
CA ILE A 116 -8.75 3.01 -7.35
C ILE A 116 -7.90 2.49 -6.18
N PHE A 117 -6.95 1.63 -6.51
CA PHE A 117 -5.96 1.12 -5.56
C PHE A 117 -4.68 0.71 -6.27
N GLY A 118 -3.63 0.57 -5.51
CA GLY A 118 -2.34 0.04 -5.97
C GLY A 118 -1.75 -0.97 -5.02
N THR A 119 -0.50 -1.33 -5.30
CA THR A 119 0.29 -2.20 -4.42
C THR A 119 1.46 -1.45 -3.82
N SER A 120 1.87 -1.87 -2.62
CA SER A 120 3.07 -1.45 -1.92
C SER A 120 3.99 -2.65 -1.77
N ILE A 121 5.13 -2.61 -2.42
CA ILE A 121 6.04 -3.75 -2.55
C ILE A 121 7.37 -3.39 -1.90
N CYS A 122 7.73 -4.07 -0.83
CA CYS A 122 9.09 -3.97 -0.28
C CYS A 122 9.96 -5.07 -0.89
N TYR A 123 10.86 -4.70 -1.80
CA TYR A 123 11.73 -5.65 -2.44
C TYR A 123 13.04 -5.86 -1.67
N THR A 124 13.50 -7.11 -1.70
CA THR A 124 14.67 -7.63 -0.99
C THR A 124 15.53 -8.46 -1.92
N SER A 125 16.70 -8.89 -1.49
CA SER A 125 17.55 -9.85 -2.19
C SER A 125 16.83 -11.18 -2.52
N LYS A 126 15.72 -11.50 -1.81
CA LYS A 126 15.00 -12.76 -1.95
C LYS A 126 13.82 -12.70 -2.94
N ASN A 127 13.19 -11.54 -3.10
CA ASN A 127 11.96 -11.43 -3.92
C ASN A 127 12.06 -10.49 -5.12
N TYR A 128 13.15 -9.76 -5.31
CA TYR A 128 13.28 -8.71 -6.33
C TYR A 128 12.93 -9.17 -7.75
N LYS A 129 13.31 -10.40 -8.13
CA LYS A 129 12.96 -10.96 -9.45
C LYS A 129 11.47 -11.31 -9.55
N VAL A 130 10.92 -11.88 -8.48
CA VAL A 130 9.51 -12.30 -8.43
C VAL A 130 8.60 -11.09 -8.57
N VAL A 131 8.81 -10.05 -7.76
CA VAL A 131 7.94 -8.85 -7.74
C VAL A 131 8.08 -7.96 -8.97
N THR A 132 9.05 -8.23 -9.83
CA THR A 132 9.25 -7.53 -11.10
C THR A 132 9.07 -8.43 -12.32
N SER A 133 8.64 -9.68 -12.14
CA SER A 133 8.34 -10.59 -13.25
C SER A 133 7.07 -10.16 -13.98
N ASP A 134 6.97 -10.51 -15.26
CA ASP A 134 5.79 -10.17 -16.07
C ASP A 134 4.54 -10.87 -15.52
N GLU A 135 4.67 -12.11 -15.04
CA GLU A 135 3.59 -12.88 -14.44
C GLU A 135 3.02 -12.20 -13.17
N PHE A 136 3.90 -11.67 -12.32
CA PHE A 136 3.47 -10.95 -11.13
C PHE A 136 2.78 -9.63 -11.50
N LEU A 137 3.33 -8.90 -12.45
CA LEU A 137 2.75 -7.66 -12.95
C LEU A 137 1.37 -7.89 -13.59
N ASP A 138 1.26 -8.91 -14.44
CA ASP A 138 -0.02 -9.27 -15.07
C ASP A 138 -1.05 -9.66 -14.01
N MET A 139 -0.69 -10.44 -13.01
CA MET A 139 -1.58 -10.81 -11.90
C MET A 139 -2.14 -9.57 -11.18
N ILE A 140 -1.29 -8.64 -10.74
CA ILE A 140 -1.76 -7.45 -10.01
C ILE A 140 -2.60 -6.51 -10.90
N ILE A 141 -2.28 -6.43 -12.19
CA ILE A 141 -3.06 -5.67 -13.19
C ILE A 141 -4.42 -6.32 -13.39
N GLU A 142 -4.48 -7.64 -13.57
CA GLU A 142 -5.73 -8.38 -13.70
C GLU A 142 -6.62 -8.24 -12.46
N LYS A 143 -6.02 -8.21 -11.27
CA LYS A 143 -6.71 -7.90 -10.02
C LYS A 143 -7.19 -6.45 -9.92
N GLY A 144 -6.77 -5.58 -10.83
CA GLY A 144 -7.26 -4.20 -10.93
C GLY A 144 -6.36 -3.13 -10.30
N ALA A 145 -5.16 -3.48 -9.88
CA ALA A 145 -4.19 -2.48 -9.39
C ALA A 145 -3.84 -1.48 -10.49
N ARG A 146 -3.75 -0.19 -10.13
CA ARG A 146 -3.47 0.91 -11.07
C ARG A 146 -2.09 1.49 -10.94
N PHE A 147 -1.42 1.27 -9.81
CA PHE A 147 -0.05 1.69 -9.55
C PHE A 147 0.64 0.71 -8.60
N SER A 148 1.97 0.75 -8.60
CA SER A 148 2.79 0.00 -7.65
C SER A 148 3.89 0.89 -7.10
N TRP A 149 4.06 0.88 -5.81
CA TRP A 149 5.15 1.55 -5.11
C TRP A 149 6.19 0.52 -4.73
N TYR A 150 7.40 0.64 -5.26
CA TYR A 150 8.50 -0.23 -4.95
C TYR A 150 9.41 0.41 -3.90
N PHE A 151 9.43 -0.16 -2.71
CA PHE A 151 10.27 0.28 -1.61
C PHE A 151 11.49 -0.62 -1.46
N HIS A 152 12.66 0.00 -1.43
CA HIS A 152 13.89 -0.70 -1.10
C HIS A 152 13.89 -1.12 0.36
N TYR A 153 14.18 -2.39 0.65
CA TYR A 153 14.33 -2.85 2.03
C TYR A 153 15.50 -2.11 2.70
N MET A 154 15.20 -1.52 3.84
CA MET A 154 16.19 -0.86 4.69
C MET A 154 16.27 -1.59 6.03
N PRO A 155 17.46 -2.06 6.46
CA PRO A 155 17.64 -2.79 7.72
C PRO A 155 17.62 -1.81 8.90
N VAL A 156 16.44 -1.44 9.36
CA VAL A 156 16.23 -0.53 10.49
C VAL A 156 15.53 -1.27 11.62
N GLY A 157 15.97 -1.06 12.84
CA GLY A 157 15.42 -1.71 14.03
C GLY A 157 16.32 -2.81 14.60
N ASN A 158 15.88 -3.40 15.72
CA ASN A 158 16.70 -4.34 16.49
C ASN A 158 16.88 -5.69 15.80
N ASP A 159 15.90 -6.11 14.98
CA ASP A 159 15.89 -7.42 14.29
C ASP A 159 16.14 -7.26 12.78
N ALA A 160 16.85 -6.22 12.37
CA ALA A 160 17.12 -5.94 10.97
C ALA A 160 18.08 -6.98 10.37
N SER A 161 17.64 -7.64 9.30
CA SER A 161 18.43 -8.65 8.58
C SER A 161 19.18 -8.04 7.41
N THR A 162 20.51 -7.94 7.50
CA THR A 162 21.35 -7.42 6.42
C THR A 162 21.40 -8.34 5.19
N GLU A 163 21.09 -9.63 5.36
CA GLU A 163 21.03 -10.61 4.26
C GLU A 163 19.87 -10.34 3.26
N LEU A 164 18.89 -9.51 3.66
CA LEU A 164 17.80 -9.07 2.80
C LEU A 164 18.17 -7.86 1.94
N LEU A 165 19.34 -7.26 2.16
CA LEU A 165 19.84 -6.17 1.31
C LEU A 165 20.17 -6.70 -0.09
N LEU A 166 19.91 -5.87 -1.08
CA LEU A 166 20.37 -6.11 -2.43
C LEU A 166 21.87 -5.84 -2.54
N ASP A 167 22.58 -6.71 -3.25
CA ASP A 167 23.93 -6.45 -3.72
C ASP A 167 23.95 -5.41 -4.88
N PRO A 168 25.11 -4.94 -5.34
CA PRO A 168 25.20 -3.95 -6.42
C PRO A 168 24.52 -4.40 -7.72
N ASP A 169 24.71 -5.65 -8.13
CA ASP A 169 24.17 -6.19 -9.39
C ASP A 169 22.64 -6.29 -9.33
N GLN A 170 22.10 -6.70 -8.19
CA GLN A 170 20.66 -6.74 -7.93
C GLN A 170 20.04 -5.34 -7.94
N ARG A 171 20.74 -4.32 -7.41
CA ARG A 171 20.30 -2.93 -7.45
C ARG A 171 20.27 -2.38 -8.87
N GLU A 172 21.30 -2.69 -9.66
CA GLU A 172 21.37 -2.31 -11.07
C GLU A 172 20.24 -2.96 -11.87
N TYR A 173 20.00 -4.27 -11.65
CA TYR A 173 18.84 -4.96 -12.22
C TYR A 173 17.53 -4.24 -11.88
N MET A 174 17.28 -3.95 -10.61
CA MET A 174 16.04 -3.26 -10.17
C MET A 174 15.91 -1.89 -10.83
N TYR A 175 17.00 -1.12 -10.90
CA TYR A 175 17.00 0.19 -11.55
C TYR A 175 16.56 0.10 -13.02
N HIS A 176 17.10 -0.84 -13.78
CA HIS A 176 16.74 -1.02 -15.18
C HIS A 176 15.34 -1.59 -15.34
N ARG A 177 15.00 -2.61 -14.56
CA ARG A 177 13.70 -3.29 -14.66
C ARG A 177 12.53 -2.38 -14.31
N ILE A 178 12.64 -1.56 -13.29
CA ILE A 178 11.61 -0.58 -12.94
C ILE A 178 11.40 0.44 -14.07
N ARG A 179 12.46 0.87 -14.74
CA ARG A 179 12.36 1.78 -15.91
C ARG A 179 11.69 1.11 -17.10
N GLU A 180 11.98 -0.16 -17.35
CA GLU A 180 11.28 -0.96 -18.38
C GLU A 180 9.79 -1.07 -18.06
N ILE A 181 9.44 -1.42 -16.83
CA ILE A 181 8.04 -1.53 -16.38
C ILE A 181 7.31 -0.20 -16.62
N ARG A 182 7.93 0.93 -16.26
CA ARG A 182 7.36 2.28 -16.52
C ARG A 182 7.17 2.59 -18.01
N ALA A 183 8.07 2.08 -18.84
CA ALA A 183 8.03 2.29 -20.28
C ALA A 183 7.13 1.28 -21.02
N MET A 184 6.59 0.27 -20.34
CA MET A 184 5.71 -0.73 -20.95
C MET A 184 4.52 -0.05 -21.63
N LYS A 185 4.45 -0.18 -22.95
CA LYS A 185 3.38 0.36 -23.79
C LYS A 185 2.15 -0.52 -23.70
N GLY A 186 0.97 0.08 -23.81
CA GLY A 186 -0.28 -0.66 -23.92
C GLY A 186 -1.34 -0.27 -22.89
N GLY A 187 -1.21 0.91 -22.26
CA GLY A 187 -2.24 1.41 -21.34
C GLY A 187 -2.36 0.61 -20.05
N LYS A 188 -1.38 -0.23 -19.74
CA LYS A 188 -1.30 -0.90 -18.44
C LYS A 188 -0.71 0.12 -17.45
N PRO A 189 -1.52 0.69 -16.55
CA PRO A 189 -1.06 1.76 -15.69
C PRO A 189 -0.36 1.16 -14.47
N ILE A 190 0.94 0.97 -14.58
CA ILE A 190 1.76 0.75 -13.39
C ILE A 190 2.80 1.84 -13.36
N PHE A 191 2.69 2.70 -12.36
CA PHE A 191 3.74 3.60 -11.95
C PHE A 191 4.57 2.89 -10.89
N ALA A 192 5.81 2.62 -11.19
CA ALA A 192 6.75 2.03 -10.25
C ALA A 192 7.66 3.12 -9.67
#